data_c715d46a935fc66b57e6d1d9e7dc6c7c
#
_entry.id   c715d46a935fc66b57e6d1d9e7dc6c7c
#
_cell.length_a   1.000
_cell.length_b   1.000
_cell.length_c   1.000
_cell.angle_alpha   90.00
_cell.angle_beta   90.00
_cell.angle_gamma   90.00
#
_symmetry.space_group_name_H-M   'P 1'
#
loop_
_entity.id
_entity.type
_entity.pdbx_description
1 polymer ?
#
loop_
_entity_poly.entity_id
_entity_poly.type
_entity_poly.pdbx_seq_one_letter_code
_entity_poly.pdbx_strand_id
1 'polypeptide(L)'
;MRNEKMNYLASVKNEVSKCIKCGICMAGCPTYAVTKDETMVARGRLSLIGANIEGRLETSDILDNTITSCIGCLTCEVNCPSGVKVGEIIFAAKAQMAENRGLGIPGRFMSRAVVGQRWPLSIIMRLSFIPLKIYDLLPEKWPFTAVLPFVRKERKRKLPLVGIRPLTASYPEIVKTRSKKVKGRVAFFPGCVINYSTQDIGRATISVLNKLGYDVIIPEGQYCCGIPLLSLGDMETAQKVAVKNIELFLKYDVEAIIISCATCGHTLKKEYPVLLNHLMNGKFEMVRNFS
;
A
#
# COMPACT_ATOMS: atom_id res chain seq x y z
N MET A 1 -6.49 -29.11 -12.33
CA MET A 1 -5.37 -28.43 -13.00
C MET A 1 -4.48 -27.84 -11.91
N ARG A 2 -3.26 -28.36 -11.71
CA ARG A 2 -2.28 -27.76 -10.81
C ARG A 2 -1.89 -26.40 -11.40
N ASN A 3 -2.21 -25.29 -10.69
CA ASN A 3 -1.64 -23.99 -11.04
C ASN A 3 -0.11 -24.14 -11.03
N GLU A 4 0.52 -23.93 -12.18
CA GLU A 4 1.97 -23.73 -12.22
C GLU A 4 2.30 -22.60 -11.25
N LYS A 5 3.19 -22.89 -10.28
CA LYS A 5 3.65 -21.88 -9.33
C LYS A 5 4.30 -20.75 -10.11
N MET A 6 3.78 -19.55 -9.94
CA MET A 6 4.30 -18.39 -10.65
C MET A 6 5.69 -18.03 -10.12
N ASN A 7 6.67 -17.91 -11.02
CA ASN A 7 8.03 -17.53 -10.67
C ASN A 7 8.18 -16.01 -10.77
N TYR A 8 7.82 -15.31 -9.69
CA TYR A 8 7.91 -13.84 -9.62
C TYR A 8 9.34 -13.32 -9.72
N LEU A 9 10.34 -14.08 -9.26
CA LEU A 9 11.74 -13.65 -9.30
C LEU A 9 12.33 -13.66 -10.70
N ALA A 10 11.84 -14.51 -11.59
CA ALA A 10 12.29 -14.55 -12.98
C ALA A 10 12.06 -13.22 -13.70
N SER A 11 10.95 -12.54 -13.42
CA SER A 11 10.58 -11.27 -14.05
C SER A 11 11.51 -10.10 -13.67
N VAL A 12 12.16 -10.17 -12.51
CA VAL A 12 13.01 -9.08 -11.99
C VAL A 12 14.52 -9.36 -12.09
N LYS A 13 14.93 -10.48 -12.67
CA LYS A 13 16.34 -10.88 -12.79
C LYS A 13 17.22 -9.78 -13.43
N ASN A 14 16.78 -9.23 -14.54
CA ASN A 14 17.50 -8.18 -15.25
C ASN A 14 17.57 -6.87 -14.44
N GLU A 15 16.56 -6.59 -13.63
CA GLU A 15 16.52 -5.41 -12.79
C GLU A 15 17.49 -5.53 -11.60
N VAL A 16 17.59 -6.72 -11.00
CA VAL A 16 18.56 -7.03 -9.93
C VAL A 16 20.00 -6.81 -10.41
N SER A 17 20.32 -7.21 -11.65
CA SER A 17 21.67 -7.10 -12.20
C SER A 17 22.16 -5.67 -12.44
N LYS A 18 21.27 -4.68 -12.49
CA LYS A 18 21.64 -3.25 -12.60
C LYS A 18 22.32 -2.69 -11.35
N CYS A 19 22.25 -3.39 -10.21
CA CYS A 19 22.80 -2.91 -8.96
C CYS A 19 24.33 -2.98 -8.93
N ILE A 20 24.98 -1.83 -8.98
CA ILE A 20 26.46 -1.69 -8.89
C ILE A 20 27.00 -1.76 -7.45
N LYS A 21 26.16 -2.02 -6.45
CA LYS A 21 26.54 -2.18 -5.03
C LYS A 21 27.23 -0.96 -4.40
N CYS A 22 27.00 0.26 -4.90
CA CYS A 22 27.65 1.50 -4.47
C CYS A 22 27.40 1.91 -3.00
N GLY A 23 26.34 1.40 -2.36
CA GLY A 23 26.05 1.65 -0.94
C GLY A 23 25.24 2.91 -0.63
N ILE A 24 24.91 3.78 -1.59
CA ILE A 24 24.14 5.02 -1.35
C ILE A 24 22.79 4.74 -0.66
N CYS A 25 22.17 3.60 -0.95
CA CYS A 25 20.91 3.19 -0.33
C CYS A 25 20.99 2.99 1.20
N MET A 26 22.19 2.89 1.78
CA MET A 26 22.37 2.72 3.24
C MET A 26 21.98 3.99 4.01
N ALA A 27 22.33 5.16 3.48
CA ALA A 27 22.15 6.44 4.18
C ALA A 27 20.71 6.73 4.57
N GLY A 28 19.72 6.35 3.71
CA GLY A 28 18.31 6.63 3.94
C GLY A 28 17.48 5.41 4.37
N CYS A 29 18.07 4.25 4.62
CA CYS A 29 17.33 3.04 4.94
C CYS A 29 16.93 2.96 6.41
N PRO A 30 15.62 2.99 6.76
CA PRO A 30 15.19 2.95 8.16
C PRO A 30 15.47 1.61 8.83
N THR A 31 15.44 0.48 8.10
CA THR A 31 15.80 -0.83 8.67
C THR A 31 17.28 -0.89 8.99
N TYR A 32 18.14 -0.40 8.09
CA TYR A 32 19.58 -0.31 8.36
C TYR A 32 19.91 0.64 9.52
N ALA A 33 19.20 1.77 9.62
CA ALA A 33 19.42 2.72 10.73
C ALA A 33 19.25 2.07 12.11
N VAL A 34 18.36 1.08 12.22
CA VAL A 34 18.09 0.35 13.48
C VAL A 34 19.01 -0.85 13.66
N THR A 35 19.19 -1.67 12.60
CA THR A 35 19.89 -2.96 12.72
C THR A 35 21.38 -2.86 12.55
N LYS A 36 21.86 -1.87 11.77
CA LYS A 36 23.25 -1.75 11.31
C LYS A 36 23.74 -2.96 10.49
N ASP A 37 22.81 -3.80 10.02
CA ASP A 37 23.08 -4.99 9.24
C ASP A 37 22.91 -4.67 7.75
N GLU A 38 23.94 -4.91 6.96
CA GLU A 38 23.94 -4.64 5.52
C GLU A 38 22.96 -5.54 4.74
N THR A 39 22.62 -6.70 5.26
CA THR A 39 21.59 -7.55 4.65
C THR A 39 20.22 -6.89 4.69
N MET A 40 19.99 -5.99 5.63
CA MET A 40 18.73 -5.25 5.83
C MET A 40 18.60 -3.99 4.96
N VAL A 41 19.57 -3.69 4.10
CA VAL A 41 19.49 -2.58 3.15
C VAL A 41 19.29 -3.10 1.71
N ALA A 42 18.87 -2.22 0.80
CA ALA A 42 18.59 -2.61 -0.58
C ALA A 42 19.72 -3.40 -1.23
N ARG A 43 20.98 -2.90 -1.20
CA ARG A 43 22.11 -3.61 -1.83
C ARG A 43 22.29 -5.04 -1.30
N GLY A 44 22.15 -5.23 0.00
CA GLY A 44 22.25 -6.56 0.63
C GLY A 44 21.09 -7.45 0.22
N ARG A 45 19.85 -6.96 0.33
CA ARG A 45 18.65 -7.68 -0.12
C ARG A 45 18.75 -8.09 -1.60
N LEU A 46 19.15 -7.17 -2.48
CA LEU A 46 19.31 -7.46 -3.90
C LEU A 46 20.39 -8.52 -4.15
N SER A 47 21.49 -8.49 -3.40
CA SER A 47 22.53 -9.52 -3.49
C SER A 47 22.02 -10.89 -3.08
N LEU A 48 21.23 -10.98 -2.00
CA LEU A 48 20.60 -12.23 -1.55
C LEU A 48 19.54 -12.73 -2.54
N ILE A 49 18.70 -11.83 -3.06
CA ILE A 49 17.71 -12.16 -4.10
C ILE A 49 18.41 -12.67 -5.36
N GLY A 50 19.47 -11.99 -5.80
CA GLY A 50 20.27 -12.42 -6.96
C GLY A 50 20.87 -13.81 -6.76
N ALA A 51 21.45 -14.09 -5.60
CA ALA A 51 21.99 -15.40 -5.26
C ALA A 51 20.88 -16.48 -5.24
N ASN A 52 19.68 -16.15 -4.79
CA ASN A 52 18.54 -17.06 -4.81
C ASN A 52 18.04 -17.31 -6.25
N ILE A 53 17.98 -16.30 -7.10
CA ILE A 53 17.62 -16.43 -8.53
C ILE A 53 18.62 -17.34 -9.26
N GLU A 54 19.90 -17.25 -8.92
CA GLU A 54 20.98 -18.05 -9.52
C GLU A 54 21.11 -19.45 -8.91
N GLY A 55 20.27 -19.81 -7.94
CA GLY A 55 20.31 -21.11 -7.25
C GLY A 55 21.50 -21.30 -6.29
N ARG A 56 22.28 -20.23 -6.02
CA ARG A 56 23.40 -20.24 -5.07
C ARG A 56 22.96 -20.11 -3.61
N LEU A 57 21.75 -19.66 -3.39
CA LEU A 57 21.15 -19.51 -2.07
C LEU A 57 19.74 -20.09 -2.07
N GLU A 58 19.50 -21.04 -1.19
CA GLU A 58 18.17 -21.60 -1.00
C GLU A 58 17.25 -20.67 -0.22
N THR A 59 15.94 -20.83 -0.43
CA THR A 59 14.94 -20.10 0.35
C THR A 59 14.97 -20.61 1.81
N SER A 60 15.17 -19.70 2.74
CA SER A 60 15.25 -19.96 4.18
C SER A 60 14.45 -18.95 4.97
N ASP A 61 14.19 -19.25 6.25
CA ASP A 61 13.53 -18.31 7.15
C ASP A 61 14.33 -17.01 7.34
N ILE A 62 15.66 -17.09 7.28
CA ILE A 62 16.54 -15.93 7.38
C ILE A 62 16.35 -15.02 6.15
N LEU A 63 16.39 -15.61 4.94
CA LEU A 63 16.16 -14.86 3.71
C LEU A 63 14.77 -14.22 3.71
N ASP A 64 13.75 -14.98 4.06
CA ASP A 64 12.39 -14.47 4.12
C ASP A 64 12.24 -13.31 5.12
N ASN A 65 12.75 -13.46 6.33
CA ASN A 65 12.73 -12.39 7.33
C ASN A 65 13.48 -11.13 6.86
N THR A 66 14.61 -11.32 6.17
CA THR A 66 15.37 -10.21 5.59
C THR A 66 14.58 -9.46 4.53
N ILE A 67 13.88 -10.17 3.64
CA ILE A 67 13.04 -9.58 2.58
C ILE A 67 11.78 -8.94 3.16
N THR A 68 11.07 -9.64 4.05
CA THR A 68 9.78 -9.19 4.59
C THR A 68 9.92 -8.02 5.56
N SER A 69 11.07 -7.87 6.22
CA SER A 69 11.37 -6.72 7.07
C SER A 69 11.48 -5.39 6.31
N CYS A 70 11.59 -5.41 4.98
CA CYS A 70 11.56 -4.19 4.17
C CYS A 70 10.18 -3.53 4.25
N ILE A 71 10.14 -2.27 4.70
CA ILE A 71 8.90 -1.50 4.83
C ILE A 71 8.39 -0.88 3.51
N GLY A 72 9.13 -1.03 2.40
CA GLY A 72 8.73 -0.50 1.10
C GLY A 72 8.69 1.03 1.01
N CYS A 73 9.55 1.75 1.73
CA CYS A 73 9.58 3.22 1.72
C CYS A 73 10.16 3.85 0.44
N LEU A 74 10.78 3.05 -0.42
CA LEU A 74 11.36 3.41 -1.72
C LEU A 74 12.48 4.46 -1.70
N THR A 75 12.96 4.90 -0.54
CA THR A 75 14.07 5.86 -0.43
C THR A 75 15.32 5.38 -1.17
N CYS A 76 15.59 4.07 -1.12
CA CYS A 76 16.71 3.46 -1.83
C CYS A 76 16.57 3.50 -3.36
N GLU A 77 15.33 3.48 -3.87
CA GLU A 77 15.03 3.57 -5.30
C GLU A 77 15.20 5.01 -5.81
N VAL A 78 14.61 5.98 -5.09
CA VAL A 78 14.70 7.41 -5.45
C VAL A 78 16.14 7.89 -5.50
N ASN A 79 16.98 7.40 -4.57
CA ASN A 79 18.40 7.81 -4.48
C ASN A 79 19.35 6.88 -5.27
N CYS A 80 18.84 5.94 -6.06
CA CYS A 80 19.68 5.00 -6.78
C CYS A 80 20.32 5.63 -8.03
N PRO A 81 21.66 5.77 -8.12
CA PRO A 81 22.31 6.35 -9.29
C PRO A 81 22.19 5.46 -10.54
N SER A 82 21.98 4.15 -10.36
CA SER A 82 21.79 3.19 -11.45
C SER A 82 20.32 3.02 -11.82
N GLY A 83 19.40 3.77 -11.21
CA GLY A 83 17.98 3.73 -11.50
C GLY A 83 17.31 2.38 -11.24
N VAL A 84 17.85 1.57 -10.29
CA VAL A 84 17.31 0.25 -9.95
C VAL A 84 15.92 0.39 -9.34
N LYS A 85 14.96 -0.29 -9.90
CA LYS A 85 13.57 -0.34 -9.40
C LYS A 85 13.44 -1.30 -8.21
N VAL A 86 13.96 -0.85 -7.06
CA VAL A 86 14.05 -1.67 -5.86
C VAL A 86 12.68 -2.11 -5.36
N GLY A 87 11.64 -1.28 -5.51
CA GLY A 87 10.26 -1.59 -5.15
C GLY A 87 9.75 -2.83 -5.89
N GLU A 88 9.88 -2.86 -7.21
CA GLU A 88 9.46 -3.98 -8.05
C GLU A 88 10.16 -5.29 -7.61
N ILE A 89 11.47 -5.23 -7.37
CA ILE A 89 12.25 -6.41 -6.92
C ILE A 89 11.76 -6.90 -5.56
N ILE A 90 11.58 -6.01 -4.61
CA ILE A 90 11.16 -6.39 -3.24
C ILE A 90 9.73 -6.94 -3.24
N PHE A 91 8.79 -6.36 -3.98
CA PHE A 91 7.42 -6.87 -4.05
C PHE A 91 7.37 -8.23 -4.76
N ALA A 92 8.15 -8.42 -5.84
CA ALA A 92 8.28 -9.72 -6.49
C ALA A 92 8.88 -10.78 -5.54
N ALA A 93 9.92 -10.41 -4.78
CA ALA A 93 10.52 -11.31 -3.80
C ALA A 93 9.55 -11.68 -2.66
N LYS A 94 8.80 -10.71 -2.13
CA LYS A 94 7.75 -10.98 -1.13
C LYS A 94 6.65 -11.89 -1.68
N ALA A 95 6.24 -11.68 -2.93
CA ALA A 95 5.26 -12.55 -3.58
C ALA A 95 5.79 -13.98 -3.74
N GLN A 96 7.06 -14.14 -4.15
CA GLN A 96 7.69 -15.45 -4.24
C GLN A 96 7.80 -16.16 -2.89
N MET A 97 8.15 -15.44 -1.82
CA MET A 97 8.18 -16.00 -0.47
C MET A 97 6.78 -16.42 -0.01
N ALA A 98 5.77 -15.59 -0.27
CA ALA A 98 4.38 -15.90 0.04
C ALA A 98 3.84 -17.11 -0.76
N GLU A 99 4.26 -17.27 -2.02
CA GLU A 99 3.92 -18.44 -2.84
C GLU A 99 4.58 -19.73 -2.30
N ASN A 100 5.84 -19.64 -1.87
CA ASN A 100 6.59 -20.79 -1.39
C ASN A 100 6.11 -21.29 -0.01
N ARG A 101 5.87 -20.38 0.93
CA ARG A 101 5.48 -20.70 2.33
C ARG A 101 3.97 -20.67 2.57
N GLY A 102 3.24 -20.06 1.68
CA GLY A 102 1.87 -19.65 1.90
C GLY A 102 1.78 -18.44 2.85
N LEU A 103 0.78 -17.63 2.65
CA LEU A 103 0.39 -16.64 3.66
C LEU A 103 -0.12 -17.40 4.88
N GLY A 104 0.49 -17.26 6.03
CA GLY A 104 -0.02 -17.83 7.28
C GLY A 104 -1.51 -17.48 7.49
N ILE A 105 -2.22 -18.23 8.34
CA ILE A 105 -3.65 -17.99 8.60
C ILE A 105 -3.96 -16.52 8.87
N PRO A 106 -3.21 -15.79 9.75
CA PRO A 106 -3.46 -14.39 10.00
C PRO A 106 -3.25 -13.50 8.75
N GLY A 107 -2.18 -13.77 7.98
CA GLY A 107 -1.88 -13.02 6.74
C GLY A 107 -2.96 -13.21 5.68
N ARG A 108 -3.41 -14.46 5.48
CA ARG A 108 -4.48 -14.81 4.54
C ARG A 108 -5.83 -14.19 4.94
N PHE A 109 -6.14 -14.20 6.22
CA PHE A 109 -7.34 -13.54 6.73
C PHE A 109 -7.25 -12.02 6.53
N MET A 110 -6.13 -11.40 6.92
CA MET A 110 -5.93 -9.96 6.78
C MET A 110 -6.00 -9.54 5.31
N SER A 111 -5.34 -10.24 4.40
CA SER A 111 -5.30 -9.87 2.99
C SER A 111 -6.67 -10.07 2.33
N ARG A 112 -7.22 -11.27 2.37
CA ARG A 112 -8.40 -11.64 1.60
C ARG A 112 -9.71 -11.19 2.25
N ALA A 113 -9.85 -11.36 3.56
CA ALA A 113 -11.09 -11.03 4.26
C ALA A 113 -11.18 -9.57 4.69
N VAL A 114 -10.05 -8.91 5.02
CA VAL A 114 -10.06 -7.53 5.52
C VAL A 114 -9.73 -6.53 4.42
N VAL A 115 -8.51 -6.57 3.87
CA VAL A 115 -8.06 -5.54 2.92
C VAL A 115 -8.60 -5.77 1.51
N GLY A 116 -8.70 -7.02 1.08
CA GLY A 116 -9.25 -7.42 -0.22
C GLY A 116 -10.75 -7.25 -0.35
N GLN A 117 -11.46 -7.03 0.76
CA GLN A 117 -12.90 -6.80 0.79
C GLN A 117 -13.21 -5.42 1.39
N ARG A 118 -14.16 -4.72 0.79
CA ARG A 118 -14.59 -3.40 1.26
C ARG A 118 -15.38 -3.46 2.58
N TRP A 119 -16.29 -4.38 2.67
CA TRP A 119 -17.26 -4.47 3.75
C TRP A 119 -16.63 -4.85 5.11
N PRO A 120 -15.84 -5.94 5.20
CA PRO A 120 -15.18 -6.28 6.45
C PRO A 120 -14.21 -5.21 6.95
N LEU A 121 -13.45 -4.58 6.04
CA LEU A 121 -12.56 -3.46 6.41
C LEU A 121 -13.35 -2.33 7.06
N SER A 122 -14.46 -1.92 6.45
CA SER A 122 -15.33 -0.87 7.00
C SER A 122 -15.89 -1.21 8.38
N ILE A 123 -16.35 -2.46 8.58
CA ILE A 123 -16.86 -2.92 9.88
C ILE A 123 -15.76 -2.93 10.94
N ILE A 124 -14.61 -3.52 10.64
CA ILE A 124 -13.48 -3.61 11.56
C ILE A 124 -13.03 -2.21 11.98
N MET A 125 -12.91 -1.29 11.02
CA MET A 125 -12.52 0.08 11.31
C MET A 125 -13.56 0.81 12.19
N ARG A 126 -14.84 0.59 11.98
CA ARG A 126 -15.90 1.16 12.84
C ARG A 126 -15.90 0.57 14.24
N LEU A 127 -15.77 -0.76 14.35
CA LEU A 127 -15.74 -1.44 15.66
C LEU A 127 -14.48 -1.11 16.46
N SER A 128 -13.37 -0.77 15.79
CA SER A 128 -12.13 -0.37 16.48
C SER A 128 -12.22 1.01 17.16
N PHE A 129 -13.21 1.83 16.82
CA PHE A 129 -13.39 3.17 17.41
C PHE A 129 -13.55 3.12 18.92
N ILE A 130 -14.44 2.24 19.43
CA ILE A 130 -14.73 2.16 20.87
C ILE A 130 -13.50 1.73 21.68
N PRO A 131 -12.83 0.59 21.38
CA PRO A 131 -11.66 0.19 22.13
C PRO A 131 -10.49 1.17 21.99
N LEU A 132 -10.30 1.83 20.84
CA LEU A 132 -9.26 2.84 20.68
C LEU A 132 -9.53 4.09 21.51
N LYS A 133 -10.79 4.54 21.58
CA LYS A 133 -11.19 5.69 22.40
C LYS A 133 -11.08 5.37 23.89
N ILE A 134 -11.46 4.16 24.31
CA ILE A 134 -11.27 3.71 25.69
C ILE A 134 -9.78 3.65 26.02
N TYR A 135 -8.96 3.11 25.13
CA TYR A 135 -7.50 3.05 25.31
C TYR A 135 -6.87 4.43 25.47
N ASP A 136 -7.31 5.45 24.72
CA ASP A 136 -6.80 6.83 24.83
C ASP A 136 -7.21 7.52 26.14
N LEU A 137 -8.31 7.07 26.76
CA LEU A 137 -8.83 7.58 28.04
C LEU A 137 -8.23 6.88 29.27
N LEU A 138 -7.56 5.73 29.10
CA LEU A 138 -7.01 4.95 30.20
C LEU A 138 -5.71 5.56 30.74
N PRO A 139 -5.54 5.63 32.10
CA PRO A 139 -4.29 6.10 32.68
C PRO A 139 -3.11 5.21 32.28
N GLU A 140 -1.91 5.80 32.13
CA GLU A 140 -0.67 5.11 31.75
C GLU A 140 -0.30 3.88 32.59
N LYS A 141 -0.79 3.81 33.84
CA LYS A 141 -0.43 2.77 34.81
C LYS A 141 -1.43 1.62 34.91
N TRP A 142 -2.37 1.48 33.99
CA TRP A 142 -3.37 0.41 34.10
C TRP A 142 -2.79 -0.96 33.71
N PRO A 143 -2.98 -2.01 34.52
CA PRO A 143 -2.39 -3.32 34.29
C PRO A 143 -2.84 -4.04 33.04
N PHE A 144 -4.01 -3.69 32.46
CA PHE A 144 -4.54 -4.25 31.21
C PHE A 144 -3.77 -3.86 29.95
N THR A 145 -2.93 -2.81 29.99
CA THR A 145 -2.06 -2.46 28.85
C THR A 145 -0.96 -3.51 28.62
N ALA A 146 -0.71 -4.39 29.61
CA ALA A 146 0.23 -5.50 29.50
C ALA A 146 -0.30 -6.70 28.70
N VAL A 147 -1.63 -6.79 28.49
CA VAL A 147 -2.27 -7.94 27.82
C VAL A 147 -2.32 -7.78 26.31
N LEU A 148 -2.15 -6.56 25.79
CA LEU A 148 -2.06 -6.33 24.34
C LEU A 148 -0.59 -6.41 23.90
N PRO A 149 -0.13 -7.52 23.26
CA PRO A 149 1.28 -7.74 22.92
C PRO A 149 1.84 -6.71 21.92
N PHE A 150 0.98 -5.92 21.29
CA PHE A 150 1.34 -4.87 20.35
C PHE A 150 1.57 -3.49 21.01
N VAL A 151 1.23 -3.33 22.30
CA VAL A 151 1.36 -2.06 23.01
C VAL A 151 2.44 -2.20 24.06
N ARG A 152 3.69 -2.22 23.61
CA ARG A 152 4.84 -2.25 24.53
C ARG A 152 4.92 -0.93 25.29
N LYS A 153 5.00 -1.03 26.62
CA LYS A 153 4.90 -0.02 27.67
C LYS A 153 5.86 1.19 27.56
N GLU A 154 6.80 1.19 26.63
CA GLU A 154 7.93 2.12 26.63
C GLU A 154 7.82 3.33 25.69
N ARG A 155 6.79 3.39 24.85
CA ARG A 155 6.55 4.57 24.01
C ARG A 155 5.05 4.80 23.86
N LYS A 156 4.58 5.95 24.36
CA LYS A 156 3.24 6.47 24.10
C LYS A 156 3.03 6.62 22.59
N ARG A 157 2.66 5.56 21.90
CA ARG A 157 2.17 5.67 20.53
C ARG A 157 0.72 6.13 20.64
N LYS A 158 0.47 7.37 20.28
CA LYS A 158 -0.91 7.80 20.02
C LYS A 158 -1.41 6.97 18.85
N LEU A 159 -2.32 6.05 19.13
CA LEU A 159 -3.00 5.32 18.07
C LEU A 159 -3.91 6.30 17.32
N PRO A 160 -3.91 6.29 16.00
CA PRO A 160 -4.77 7.19 15.24
C PRO A 160 -6.24 6.86 15.57
N LEU A 161 -6.98 7.87 16.01
CA LEU A 161 -8.41 7.71 16.25
C LEU A 161 -9.11 7.42 14.94
N VAL A 162 -9.93 6.40 14.92
CA VAL A 162 -10.74 6.01 13.76
C VAL A 162 -12.10 6.67 13.88
N GLY A 163 -12.57 7.36 12.84
CA GLY A 163 -13.91 7.93 12.83
C GLY A 163 -14.99 6.85 12.74
N ILE A 164 -16.09 7.03 13.48
CA ILE A 164 -17.24 6.11 13.45
C ILE A 164 -17.83 6.01 12.04
N ARG A 165 -17.86 7.13 11.32
CA ARG A 165 -18.42 7.23 9.97
C ARG A 165 -17.30 7.50 8.97
N PRO A 166 -17.16 6.70 7.90
CA PRO A 166 -16.17 7.00 6.86
C PRO A 166 -16.39 8.36 6.22
N LEU A 167 -15.33 9.01 5.78
CA LEU A 167 -15.42 10.29 5.06
C LEU A 167 -16.34 10.18 3.84
N THR A 168 -16.18 9.12 3.04
CA THR A 168 -16.99 8.85 1.84
C THR A 168 -18.49 8.76 2.16
N ALA A 169 -18.87 8.24 3.32
CA ALA A 169 -20.27 8.19 3.76
C ALA A 169 -20.79 9.50 4.36
N SER A 170 -19.92 10.51 4.52
CA SER A 170 -20.28 11.83 5.08
C SER A 170 -20.56 12.86 4.00
N TYR A 171 -20.34 12.51 2.73
CA TYR A 171 -20.57 13.38 1.57
C TYR A 171 -21.48 12.67 0.55
N PRO A 172 -22.24 13.43 -0.25
CA PRO A 172 -22.88 12.87 -1.43
C PRO A 172 -21.81 12.42 -2.44
N GLU A 173 -22.19 11.53 -3.34
CA GLU A 173 -21.29 11.03 -4.38
C GLU A 173 -20.69 12.13 -5.25
N ILE A 174 -21.49 13.18 -5.50
CA ILE A 174 -21.04 14.38 -6.24
C ILE A 174 -21.19 15.59 -5.33
N VAL A 175 -20.09 16.19 -4.97
CA VAL A 175 -20.02 17.44 -4.22
C VAL A 175 -19.86 18.59 -5.22
N LYS A 176 -20.96 19.24 -5.55
CA LYS A 176 -20.97 20.36 -6.50
C LYS A 176 -20.20 21.55 -5.97
N THR A 177 -19.45 22.22 -6.83
CA THR A 177 -18.79 23.48 -6.50
C THR A 177 -19.80 24.57 -6.20
N ARG A 178 -19.43 25.47 -5.27
CA ARG A 178 -20.20 26.67 -4.98
C ARG A 178 -19.75 27.89 -5.83
N SER A 179 -18.72 27.67 -6.67
CA SER A 179 -18.25 28.72 -7.57
C SER A 179 -19.25 28.98 -8.70
N LYS A 180 -19.42 30.24 -9.06
CA LYS A 180 -20.26 30.63 -10.21
C LYS A 180 -19.72 30.07 -11.53
N LYS A 181 -18.43 29.81 -11.63
CA LYS A 181 -17.78 29.25 -12.81
C LYS A 181 -17.28 27.85 -12.48
N VAL A 182 -17.94 26.84 -13.02
CA VAL A 182 -17.48 25.44 -12.95
C VAL A 182 -16.32 25.28 -13.93
N LYS A 183 -15.17 24.77 -13.46
CA LYS A 183 -13.99 24.50 -14.29
C LYS A 183 -14.00 23.09 -14.89
N GLY A 184 -14.52 22.11 -14.13
CA GLY A 184 -14.58 20.73 -14.54
C GLY A 184 -14.94 19.81 -13.39
N ARG A 185 -14.70 18.50 -13.60
CA ARG A 185 -14.96 17.44 -12.62
C ARG A 185 -13.68 16.69 -12.28
N VAL A 186 -13.48 16.43 -11.00
CA VAL A 186 -12.36 15.61 -10.53
C VAL A 186 -12.88 14.53 -9.59
N ALA A 187 -12.27 13.35 -9.64
CA ALA A 187 -12.57 12.31 -8.67
C ALA A 187 -11.62 12.41 -7.48
N PHE A 188 -12.10 12.05 -6.29
CA PHE A 188 -11.29 12.01 -5.08
C PHE A 188 -11.09 10.58 -4.58
N PHE A 189 -9.83 10.16 -4.47
CA PHE A 189 -9.42 8.90 -3.85
C PHE A 189 -8.83 9.17 -2.47
N PRO A 190 -9.60 9.12 -1.37
CA PRO A 190 -9.09 9.35 -0.03
C PRO A 190 -8.15 8.24 0.46
N GLY A 191 -8.31 7.02 -0.05
CA GLY A 191 -7.63 5.85 0.53
C GLY A 191 -8.12 5.52 1.94
N CYS A 192 -7.61 4.44 2.54
CA CYS A 192 -8.12 3.93 3.82
C CYS A 192 -7.81 4.87 5.00
N VAL A 193 -6.61 5.44 5.08
CA VAL A 193 -6.19 6.29 6.22
C VAL A 193 -7.03 7.56 6.29
N ILE A 194 -7.17 8.28 5.18
CA ILE A 194 -7.95 9.52 5.14
C ILE A 194 -9.44 9.23 5.32
N ASN A 195 -9.92 8.13 4.75
CA ASN A 195 -11.34 7.77 4.85
C ASN A 195 -11.78 7.44 6.29
N TYR A 196 -10.90 6.81 7.08
CA TYR A 196 -11.30 6.32 8.41
C TYR A 196 -10.64 7.05 9.57
N SER A 197 -9.44 7.64 9.41
CA SER A 197 -8.67 8.21 10.51
C SER A 197 -8.45 9.73 10.37
N THR A 198 -7.74 10.17 9.34
CA THR A 198 -7.37 11.57 9.14
C THR A 198 -8.38 12.30 8.24
N GLN A 199 -9.66 12.26 8.62
CA GLN A 199 -10.75 12.77 7.79
C GLN A 199 -10.66 14.29 7.51
N ASP A 200 -10.00 15.02 8.39
CA ASP A 200 -9.83 16.47 8.23
C ASP A 200 -9.03 16.83 6.98
N ILE A 201 -8.04 15.99 6.62
CA ILE A 201 -7.28 16.12 5.36
C ILE A 201 -8.24 15.98 4.17
N GLY A 202 -9.11 14.97 4.20
CA GLY A 202 -10.08 14.74 3.13
C GLY A 202 -11.10 15.86 3.01
N ARG A 203 -11.63 16.37 4.15
CA ARG A 203 -12.55 17.52 4.18
C ARG A 203 -11.90 18.78 3.61
N ALA A 204 -10.65 19.04 3.99
CA ALA A 204 -9.88 20.17 3.48
C ALA A 204 -9.64 20.03 1.97
N THR A 205 -9.27 18.85 1.49
CA THR A 205 -9.06 18.59 0.06
C THR A 205 -10.33 18.86 -0.75
N ILE A 206 -11.48 18.32 -0.32
CA ILE A 206 -12.77 18.57 -0.98
C ILE A 206 -13.12 20.06 -0.98
N SER A 207 -12.92 20.74 0.16
CA SER A 207 -13.20 22.17 0.29
C SER A 207 -12.35 23.02 -0.65
N VAL A 208 -11.05 22.72 -0.76
CA VAL A 208 -10.13 23.44 -1.65
C VAL A 208 -10.53 23.23 -3.11
N LEU A 209 -10.80 22.01 -3.53
CA LEU A 209 -11.21 21.70 -4.91
C LEU A 209 -12.51 22.43 -5.27
N ASN A 210 -13.50 22.42 -4.36
CA ASN A 210 -14.74 23.16 -4.57
C ASN A 210 -14.52 24.68 -4.68
N LYS A 211 -13.67 25.26 -3.83
CA LYS A 211 -13.33 26.69 -3.93
C LYS A 211 -12.61 27.03 -5.23
N LEU A 212 -11.82 26.11 -5.75
CA LEU A 212 -11.14 26.26 -7.04
C LEU A 212 -12.08 26.14 -8.24
N GLY A 213 -13.32 25.71 -8.04
CA GLY A 213 -14.34 25.62 -9.09
C GLY A 213 -14.54 24.21 -9.65
N TYR A 214 -14.06 23.17 -8.97
CA TYR A 214 -14.26 21.78 -9.43
C TYR A 214 -15.43 21.12 -8.71
N ASP A 215 -16.24 20.38 -9.46
CA ASP A 215 -17.14 19.38 -8.88
C ASP A 215 -16.30 18.17 -8.45
N VAL A 216 -16.49 17.71 -7.21
CA VAL A 216 -15.71 16.59 -6.66
C VAL A 216 -16.57 15.35 -6.62
N ILE A 217 -16.17 14.33 -7.37
CA ILE A 217 -16.80 13.03 -7.36
C ILE A 217 -16.10 12.16 -6.32
N ILE A 218 -16.87 11.59 -5.41
CA ILE A 218 -16.40 10.69 -4.34
C ILE A 218 -17.08 9.34 -4.57
N PRO A 219 -16.55 8.47 -5.46
CA PRO A 219 -17.22 7.24 -5.80
C PRO A 219 -17.46 6.36 -4.58
N GLU A 220 -18.67 5.89 -4.41
CA GLU A 220 -18.94 4.83 -3.44
C GLU A 220 -18.35 3.52 -3.95
N GLY A 221 -17.75 2.74 -3.06
CA GLY A 221 -17.25 1.43 -3.48
C GLY A 221 -15.75 1.34 -3.67
N GLN A 222 -15.02 2.40 -3.37
CA GLN A 222 -13.56 2.39 -3.41
C GLN A 222 -12.97 1.34 -2.47
N TYR A 223 -11.97 0.63 -2.97
CA TYR A 223 -11.15 -0.30 -2.20
C TYR A 223 -9.89 0.39 -1.70
N CYS A 224 -9.14 -0.28 -0.81
CA CYS A 224 -7.76 0.13 -0.50
C CYS A 224 -6.93 0.19 -1.78
N CYS A 225 -5.88 1.04 -1.81
CA CYS A 225 -4.96 1.08 -2.96
C CYS A 225 -4.21 -0.25 -3.21
N GLY A 226 -4.17 -1.14 -2.22
CA GLY A 226 -3.56 -2.46 -2.35
C GLY A 226 -2.12 -2.58 -1.86
N ILE A 227 -1.45 -1.50 -1.49
CA ILE A 227 -0.06 -1.57 -1.01
C ILE A 227 0.14 -2.51 0.20
N PRO A 228 -0.79 -2.63 1.17
CA PRO A 228 -0.64 -3.61 2.24
C PRO A 228 -0.64 -5.06 1.73
N LEU A 229 -1.37 -5.34 0.64
CA LEU A 229 -1.41 -6.65 -0.01
C LEU A 229 -0.07 -6.98 -0.66
N LEU A 230 0.50 -6.01 -1.41
CA LEU A 230 1.84 -6.12 -1.98
C LEU A 230 2.90 -6.32 -0.90
N SER A 231 2.78 -5.60 0.21
CA SER A 231 3.68 -5.74 1.35
C SER A 231 3.61 -7.11 2.03
N LEU A 232 2.46 -7.78 1.97
CA LEU A 232 2.26 -9.15 2.44
C LEU A 232 2.66 -10.21 1.39
N GLY A 233 2.88 -9.81 0.13
CA GLY A 233 3.15 -10.72 -0.98
C GLY A 233 1.88 -11.34 -1.60
N ASP A 234 0.67 -10.87 -1.24
CA ASP A 234 -0.59 -11.34 -1.86
C ASP A 234 -0.86 -10.58 -3.17
N MET A 235 -0.10 -10.94 -4.19
CA MET A 235 -0.16 -10.33 -5.51
C MET A 235 -1.54 -10.52 -6.16
N GLU A 236 -2.13 -11.71 -6.01
CA GLU A 236 -3.43 -12.04 -6.60
C GLU A 236 -4.54 -11.14 -6.06
N THR A 237 -4.60 -10.95 -4.74
CA THR A 237 -5.60 -10.07 -4.13
C THR A 237 -5.32 -8.61 -4.45
N ALA A 238 -4.05 -8.19 -4.53
CA ALA A 238 -3.66 -6.84 -4.94
C ALA A 238 -4.15 -6.51 -6.36
N GLN A 239 -3.96 -7.44 -7.29
CA GLN A 239 -4.46 -7.31 -8.68
C GLN A 239 -5.97 -7.18 -8.73
N LYS A 240 -6.71 -8.03 -8.00
CA LYS A 240 -8.18 -7.96 -7.93
C LYS A 240 -8.67 -6.61 -7.42
N VAL A 241 -8.02 -6.08 -6.41
CA VAL A 241 -8.35 -4.76 -5.83
C VAL A 241 -8.02 -3.64 -6.81
N ALA A 242 -6.88 -3.72 -7.51
CA ALA A 242 -6.49 -2.74 -8.53
C ALA A 242 -7.53 -2.67 -9.67
N VAL A 243 -7.92 -3.82 -10.22
CA VAL A 243 -8.95 -3.90 -11.28
C VAL A 243 -10.26 -3.27 -10.81
N LYS A 244 -10.74 -3.62 -9.61
CA LYS A 244 -12.00 -3.08 -9.07
C LYS A 244 -11.96 -1.56 -8.89
N ASN A 245 -10.83 -1.00 -8.44
CA ASN A 245 -10.68 0.44 -8.34
C ASN A 245 -10.68 1.10 -9.71
N ILE A 246 -9.96 0.56 -10.68
CA ILE A 246 -9.94 1.10 -12.06
C ILE A 246 -11.34 1.07 -12.68
N GLU A 247 -12.01 -0.07 -12.64
CA GLU A 247 -13.38 -0.23 -13.16
C GLU A 247 -14.37 0.73 -12.50
N LEU A 248 -14.18 1.03 -11.21
CA LEU A 248 -15.00 1.99 -10.50
C LEU A 248 -14.79 3.41 -11.03
N PHE A 249 -13.54 3.86 -11.14
CA PHE A 249 -13.25 5.22 -11.55
C PHE A 249 -13.54 5.49 -13.04
N LEU A 250 -13.41 4.47 -13.89
CA LEU A 250 -13.76 4.55 -15.31
C LEU A 250 -15.25 4.80 -15.59
N LYS A 251 -16.12 4.62 -14.59
CA LYS A 251 -17.55 4.95 -14.72
C LYS A 251 -17.83 6.44 -14.74
N TYR A 252 -16.86 7.26 -14.35
CA TYR A 252 -17.02 8.70 -14.20
C TYR A 252 -16.18 9.42 -15.23
N ASP A 253 -16.82 10.39 -15.88
CA ASP A 253 -16.12 11.34 -16.77
C ASP A 253 -15.47 12.44 -15.90
N VAL A 254 -14.17 12.30 -15.65
CA VAL A 254 -13.36 13.18 -14.80
C VAL A 254 -12.03 13.52 -15.46
N GLU A 255 -11.59 14.75 -15.25
CA GLU A 255 -10.31 15.23 -15.78
C GLU A 255 -9.09 14.63 -15.06
N ALA A 256 -9.26 14.33 -13.76
CA ALA A 256 -8.18 13.81 -12.93
C ALA A 256 -8.71 13.08 -11.70
N ILE A 257 -7.88 12.20 -11.13
CA ILE A 257 -8.09 11.59 -9.81
C ILE A 257 -7.16 12.27 -8.82
N ILE A 258 -7.74 12.92 -7.84
CA ILE A 258 -7.02 13.64 -6.78
C ILE A 258 -6.76 12.69 -5.62
N ILE A 259 -5.53 12.67 -5.14
CA ILE A 259 -5.07 11.77 -4.07
C ILE A 259 -4.26 12.59 -3.07
N SER A 260 -4.62 12.53 -1.79
CA SER A 260 -3.92 13.25 -0.71
C SER A 260 -2.98 12.33 0.10
N CYS A 261 -2.86 11.06 -0.27
CA CYS A 261 -1.96 10.09 0.35
C CYS A 261 -0.85 9.72 -0.64
N ALA A 262 0.41 10.06 -0.34
CA ALA A 262 1.54 9.79 -1.22
C ALA A 262 1.70 8.30 -1.57
N THR A 263 1.47 7.41 -0.60
CA THR A 263 1.52 5.96 -0.80
C THR A 263 0.44 5.50 -1.79
N CYS A 264 -0.79 5.99 -1.64
CA CYS A 264 -1.87 5.67 -2.58
C CYS A 264 -1.55 6.21 -3.99
N GLY A 265 -1.03 7.44 -4.08
CA GLY A 265 -0.63 8.05 -5.35
C GLY A 265 0.46 7.25 -6.05
N HIS A 266 1.49 6.84 -5.31
CA HIS A 266 2.53 5.96 -5.85
C HIS A 266 1.94 4.63 -6.35
N THR A 267 1.09 3.99 -5.54
CA THR A 267 0.50 2.69 -5.89
C THR A 267 -0.36 2.78 -7.15
N LEU A 268 -1.25 3.77 -7.23
CA LEU A 268 -2.11 3.91 -8.42
C LEU A 268 -1.29 4.26 -9.67
N LYS A 269 -0.27 5.10 -9.52
CA LYS A 269 0.52 5.60 -10.66
C LYS A 269 1.63 4.66 -11.13
N LYS A 270 2.25 3.92 -10.20
CA LYS A 270 3.44 3.10 -10.49
C LYS A 270 3.18 1.60 -10.39
N GLU A 271 2.50 1.17 -9.32
CA GLU A 271 2.32 -0.27 -9.07
C GLU A 271 1.17 -0.85 -9.90
N TYR A 272 0.06 -0.14 -10.10
CA TYR A 272 -1.05 -0.64 -10.91
C TYR A 272 -0.65 -1.00 -12.33
N PRO A 273 0.12 -0.17 -13.08
CA PRO A 273 0.63 -0.55 -14.38
C PRO A 273 1.43 -1.86 -14.36
N VAL A 274 2.32 -2.02 -13.39
CA VAL A 274 3.15 -3.24 -13.24
C VAL A 274 2.28 -4.46 -12.92
N LEU A 275 1.36 -4.33 -11.97
CA LEU A 275 0.45 -5.40 -11.56
C LEU A 275 -0.43 -5.92 -12.71
N LEU A 276 -0.84 -5.03 -13.60
CA LEU A 276 -1.81 -5.35 -14.65
C LEU A 276 -1.15 -5.74 -15.97
N ASN A 277 0.13 -5.42 -16.18
CA ASN A 277 0.88 -5.84 -17.37
C ASN A 277 0.86 -7.36 -17.57
N HIS A 278 0.79 -8.13 -16.47
CA HIS A 278 0.75 -9.58 -16.50
C HIS A 278 -0.65 -10.16 -16.78
N LEU A 279 -1.74 -9.36 -16.68
CA LEU A 279 -3.11 -9.84 -16.77
C LEU A 279 -3.87 -9.39 -18.01
N MET A 280 -3.45 -8.31 -18.65
CA MET A 280 -4.27 -7.63 -19.64
C MET A 280 -3.53 -7.46 -20.98
N ASN A 281 -3.34 -8.55 -21.72
CA ASN A 281 -2.90 -8.48 -23.13
C ASN A 281 -3.69 -7.41 -23.90
N GLY A 282 -3.18 -6.15 -23.95
CA GLY A 282 -3.70 -5.07 -24.79
C GLY A 282 -4.74 -4.11 -24.21
N LYS A 283 -5.32 -4.33 -23.02
CA LYS A 283 -6.23 -3.34 -22.36
C LYS A 283 -5.47 -2.29 -21.51
N PHE A 284 -4.19 -2.15 -21.76
CA PHE A 284 -3.29 -1.29 -20.97
C PHE A 284 -3.50 0.21 -21.24
N GLU A 285 -4.11 0.59 -22.36
CA GLU A 285 -4.41 2.01 -22.64
C GLU A 285 -5.31 2.66 -21.58
N MET A 286 -6.22 1.88 -20.99
CA MET A 286 -7.10 2.38 -19.93
C MET A 286 -6.34 2.80 -18.65
N VAL A 287 -5.18 2.20 -18.38
CA VAL A 287 -4.37 2.52 -17.18
C VAL A 287 -3.43 3.70 -17.43
N ARG A 288 -3.04 3.95 -18.67
CA ARG A 288 -2.25 5.13 -19.06
C ARG A 288 -2.98 6.44 -18.77
N ASN A 289 -4.30 6.45 -18.87
CA ASN A 289 -5.13 7.62 -18.58
C ASN A 289 -5.35 7.83 -17.07
N PHE A 290 -4.87 6.90 -16.23
CA PHE A 290 -4.87 7.00 -14.76
C PHE A 290 -3.61 7.70 -14.20
N SER A 291 -2.65 8.06 -15.03
CA SER A 291 -1.36 8.62 -14.61
C SER A 291 -1.33 10.14 -14.63
#